data_206f57938a1a95cf14315e36464cbd12
#
_entry.id   206f57938a1a95cf14315e36464cbd12
#
_cell.length_a   1.000
_cell.length_b   1.000
_cell.length_c   1.000
_cell.angle_alpha   90.00
_cell.angle_beta   90.00
_cell.angle_gamma   90.00
#
_symmetry.space_group_name_H-M   'P 1'
#
loop_
_entity.id
_entity.type
_entity.pdbx_description
1 polymer ?
#
loop_
_entity_poly.entity_id
_entity_poly.type
_entity_poly.pdbx_seq_one_letter_code
_entity_poly.pdbx_strand_id
1 'polypeptide(L)'
;MRVMERIEAVYAIAQHRAAYSPEEDAAHELAAGWMREAGLEVSRDVAGNLFGTRGDARVWVGSHLDSVPTAGRFDGVLGVVAAIEAAARLPDRPLAVVA
;
A
#
# COMPACT_ATOMS: atom_id res chain seq x y z
N MET A 1 1.25 -1.64 17.57
CA MET A 1 0.61 -2.47 16.54
C MET A 1 1.14 -2.08 15.17
N ARG A 2 1.56 -3.04 14.37
CA ARG A 2 2.23 -2.78 13.09
C ARG A 2 1.39 -1.94 12.12
N VAL A 3 0.09 -2.19 12.05
CA VAL A 3 -0.81 -1.43 11.17
C VAL A 3 -0.76 0.05 11.50
N MET A 4 -0.89 0.41 12.76
CA MET A 4 -0.84 1.82 13.18
C MET A 4 0.54 2.44 12.94
N GLU A 5 1.60 1.70 13.20
CA GLU A 5 2.96 2.18 12.95
C GLU A 5 3.17 2.51 11.47
N ARG A 6 2.65 1.66 10.58
CA ARG A 6 2.75 1.86 9.13
C ARG A 6 1.90 3.03 8.65
N ILE A 7 0.70 3.19 9.20
CA ILE A 7 -0.15 4.35 8.91
C ILE A 7 0.58 5.63 9.29
N GLU A 8 1.16 5.68 10.49
CA GLU A 8 1.92 6.84 10.93
C GLU A 8 3.15 7.10 10.07
N ALA A 9 3.82 6.05 9.60
CA ALA A 9 4.98 6.19 8.71
C ALA A 9 4.61 6.86 7.38
N VAL A 10 3.47 6.50 6.79
CA VAL A 10 2.98 7.16 5.57
C VAL A 10 2.59 8.60 5.85
N TYR A 11 1.87 8.84 6.93
CA TYR A 11 1.45 10.18 7.32
C TYR A 11 2.65 11.10 7.58
N ALA A 12 3.74 10.54 8.11
CA ALA A 12 4.97 11.29 8.41
C ALA A 12 5.72 11.74 7.15
N ILE A 13 5.49 11.13 5.98
CA ILE A 13 6.07 11.60 4.71
C ILE A 13 5.55 13.00 4.40
N ALA A 14 4.23 13.14 4.37
CA ALA A 14 3.53 14.40 4.18
C ALA A 14 2.04 14.16 4.41
N GLN A 15 1.35 15.17 4.94
CA GLN A 15 -0.10 15.11 5.06
C GLN A 15 -0.77 15.18 3.69
N HIS A 16 -0.19 15.95 2.77
CA HIS A 16 -0.67 16.07 1.39
C HIS A 16 0.27 15.30 0.46
N ARG A 17 -0.23 14.20 -0.08
CA ARG A 17 0.49 13.37 -1.05
C ARG A 17 -0.31 13.36 -2.35
N ALA A 18 -0.11 14.40 -3.16
CA ALA A 18 -0.81 14.54 -4.44
C ALA A 18 -0.46 13.38 -5.37
N ALA A 19 -1.44 12.96 -6.19
CA ALA A 19 -1.20 11.95 -7.21
C ALA A 19 -0.01 12.36 -8.10
N TYR A 20 0.86 11.39 -8.37
CA TYR A 20 2.08 11.56 -9.19
C TYR A 20 3.11 12.53 -8.60
N SER A 21 3.02 12.85 -7.32
CA SER A 21 4.00 13.68 -6.63
C SER A 21 5.15 12.84 -6.05
N PRO A 22 6.31 13.47 -5.72
CA PRO A 22 7.37 12.76 -5.00
C PRO A 22 6.91 12.20 -3.66
N GLU A 23 5.97 12.85 -2.99
CA GLU A 23 5.42 12.41 -1.71
C GLU A 23 4.61 11.12 -1.88
N GLU A 24 3.81 11.01 -2.94
CA GLU A 24 3.10 9.77 -3.25
C GLU A 24 4.08 8.67 -3.61
N ASP A 25 5.11 8.97 -4.41
CA ASP A 25 6.16 8.00 -4.76
C ASP A 25 6.84 7.46 -3.51
N ALA A 26 7.14 8.31 -2.54
CA ALA A 26 7.75 7.87 -1.28
C ALA A 26 6.81 6.94 -0.52
N ALA A 27 5.51 7.23 -0.50
CA ALA A 27 4.51 6.35 0.12
C ALA A 27 4.43 5.00 -0.60
N HIS A 28 4.45 5.00 -1.94
CA HIS A 28 4.47 3.77 -2.72
C HIS A 28 5.73 2.94 -2.44
N GLU A 29 6.89 3.58 -2.27
CA GLU A 29 8.13 2.85 -1.95
C GLU A 29 8.07 2.18 -0.57
N LEU A 30 7.49 2.84 0.43
CA LEU A 30 7.26 2.22 1.73
C LEU A 30 6.35 1.00 1.58
N ALA A 31 5.22 1.16 0.90
CA ALA A 31 4.26 0.08 0.71
C ALA A 31 4.89 -1.09 -0.05
N ALA A 32 5.69 -0.81 -1.08
CA ALA A 32 6.39 -1.84 -1.85
C ALA A 32 7.32 -2.67 -0.95
N GLY A 33 8.06 -2.02 -0.04
CA GLY A 33 8.88 -2.71 0.94
C GLY A 33 8.08 -3.63 1.84
N TRP A 34 6.94 -3.16 2.33
CA TRP A 34 6.06 -3.97 3.17
C TRP A 34 5.42 -5.13 2.40
N MET A 35 5.08 -4.92 1.13
CA MET A 35 4.58 -5.99 0.27
C MET A 35 5.63 -7.10 0.11
N ARG A 36 6.89 -6.72 -0.11
CA ARG A 36 7.99 -7.70 -0.21
C ARG A 36 8.18 -8.47 1.08
N GLU A 37 8.12 -7.80 2.22
CA GLU A 37 8.18 -8.44 3.53
C GLU A 37 7.05 -9.46 3.72
N ALA A 38 5.88 -9.18 3.16
CA ALA A 38 4.73 -10.08 3.20
C ALA A 38 4.84 -11.25 2.21
N GLY A 39 5.90 -11.31 1.41
CA GLY A 39 6.10 -12.36 0.42
C GLY A 39 5.37 -12.12 -0.89
N LEU A 40 5.00 -10.87 -1.18
CA LEU A 40 4.36 -10.50 -2.44
C LEU A 40 5.41 -10.06 -3.46
N GLU A 41 5.17 -10.38 -4.72
CA GLU A 41 5.96 -9.88 -5.83
C GLU A 41 5.43 -8.51 -6.23
N VAL A 42 6.33 -7.51 -6.26
CA VAL A 42 5.96 -6.11 -6.49
C VAL A 42 6.12 -5.75 -7.96
N SER A 43 5.13 -5.07 -8.51
CA SER A 43 5.19 -4.51 -9.86
C SER A 43 4.41 -3.20 -9.92
N ARG A 44 4.62 -2.46 -11.01
CA ARG A 44 3.89 -1.21 -11.29
C ARG A 44 3.44 -1.22 -12.73
N ASP A 45 2.29 -0.60 -13.01
CA ASP A 45 1.84 -0.40 -14.38
C ASP A 45 2.22 1.00 -14.89
N VAL A 46 1.87 1.27 -16.15
CA VAL A 46 2.20 2.57 -16.78
C VAL A 46 1.42 3.74 -16.16
N ALA A 47 0.31 3.46 -15.50
CA ALA A 47 -0.46 4.49 -14.80
C ALA A 47 0.07 4.79 -13.40
N GLY A 48 1.07 4.03 -12.93
CA GLY A 48 1.67 4.21 -11.62
C GLY A 48 1.02 3.42 -10.50
N ASN A 49 0.06 2.53 -10.79
CA ASN A 49 -0.50 1.66 -9.77
C ASN A 49 0.55 0.68 -9.27
N LEU A 50 0.58 0.49 -7.96
CA LEU A 50 1.49 -0.45 -7.31
C LEU A 50 0.75 -1.75 -7.04
N PHE A 51 1.35 -2.87 -7.43
CA PHE A 51 0.79 -4.19 -7.22
C PHE A 51 1.72 -5.06 -6.39
N GLY A 52 1.14 -5.75 -5.40
CA GLY A 52 1.82 -6.85 -4.71
C GLY A 52 1.02 -8.12 -4.95
N THR A 53 1.61 -9.11 -5.61
CA THR A 53 0.89 -10.31 -6.05
C THR A 53 1.53 -11.58 -5.53
N ARG A 54 0.70 -12.61 -5.33
CA ARG A 54 1.15 -13.95 -4.97
C ARG A 54 0.31 -14.98 -5.70
N GLY A 55 0.97 -15.83 -6.48
CA GLY A 55 0.31 -16.90 -7.23
C GLY A 55 -0.66 -16.38 -8.28
N ASP A 56 -1.63 -17.21 -8.64
CA ASP A 56 -2.69 -16.85 -9.58
C ASP A 56 -3.81 -16.15 -8.81
N ALA A 57 -3.67 -14.86 -8.63
CA ALA A 57 -4.53 -14.07 -7.76
C ALA A 57 -5.94 -13.94 -8.33
N ARG A 58 -6.94 -14.40 -7.57
CA ARG A 58 -8.36 -14.23 -7.87
C ARG A 58 -9.05 -13.28 -6.89
N VAL A 59 -8.41 -13.00 -5.77
CA VAL A 59 -8.88 -12.02 -4.79
C VAL A 59 -7.97 -10.81 -4.87
N TRP A 60 -8.55 -9.66 -5.12
CA TRP A 60 -7.84 -8.37 -5.21
C TRP A 60 -8.37 -7.45 -4.13
N VAL A 61 -7.46 -6.87 -3.37
CA VAL A 61 -7.78 -5.91 -2.31
C VAL A 61 -6.97 -4.66 -2.57
N GLY A 62 -7.61 -3.51 -2.52
CA GLY A 62 -6.87 -2.29 -2.81
C GLY A 62 -7.49 -1.04 -2.22
N SER A 63 -6.69 0.01 -2.23
CA SER A 63 -7.06 1.36 -1.85
C SER A 63 -6.08 2.31 -2.55
N HIS A 64 -5.78 3.44 -1.93
CA HIS A 64 -4.86 4.43 -2.50
C HIS A 64 -3.96 5.03 -1.42
N LEU A 65 -2.86 5.65 -1.84
CA LEU A 65 -1.89 6.30 -0.95
C LEU A 65 -1.79 7.81 -1.18
N ASP A 66 -2.33 8.31 -2.30
CA ASP A 66 -2.47 9.75 -2.50
C ASP A 66 -3.49 10.34 -1.53
N SER A 67 -3.38 11.62 -1.27
CA SER A 67 -4.28 12.29 -0.34
C SER A 67 -4.57 13.72 -0.79
N VAL A 68 -5.71 14.23 -0.38
CA VAL A 68 -6.06 15.66 -0.52
C VAL A 68 -5.27 16.47 0.52
N PRO A 69 -5.18 17.82 0.36
CA PRO A 69 -4.35 18.65 1.25
C PRO A 69 -4.65 18.53 2.73
N THR A 70 -5.90 18.28 3.10
CA THR A 70 -6.34 18.23 4.50
C THR A 70 -6.83 16.85 4.91
N ALA A 71 -6.33 15.81 4.24
CA ALA A 71 -6.71 14.43 4.55
C ALA A 71 -6.26 14.03 5.96
N GLY A 72 -7.05 13.18 6.58
CA GLY A 72 -6.67 12.52 7.82
C GLY A 72 -5.69 11.37 7.56
N ARG A 73 -5.27 10.70 8.65
CA ARG A 73 -4.29 9.61 8.61
C ARG A 73 -4.77 8.37 7.88
N PHE A 74 -6.08 8.13 7.89
CA PHE A 74 -6.63 6.82 7.49
C PHE A 74 -7.14 6.77 6.06
N ASP A 75 -7.42 7.92 5.47
CA ASP A 75 -8.00 7.97 4.12
C ASP A 75 -7.05 7.34 3.11
N GLY A 76 -7.49 6.24 2.52
CA GLY A 76 -6.71 5.44 1.58
C GLY A 76 -5.69 4.54 2.26
N VAL A 77 -4.88 5.09 3.13
CA VAL A 77 -3.74 4.42 3.76
C VAL A 77 -4.15 3.20 4.58
N LEU A 78 -5.23 3.32 5.35
CA LEU A 78 -5.71 2.20 6.15
C LEU A 78 -6.01 0.99 5.29
N GLY A 79 -6.67 1.18 4.15
CA GLY A 79 -7.01 0.08 3.25
C GLY A 79 -5.79 -0.63 2.70
N VAL A 80 -4.77 0.12 2.28
CA VAL A 80 -3.53 -0.46 1.76
C VAL A 80 -2.77 -1.22 2.85
N VAL A 81 -2.57 -0.59 3.99
CA VAL A 81 -1.79 -1.18 5.10
C VAL A 81 -2.49 -2.42 5.64
N ALA A 82 -3.81 -2.37 5.82
CA ALA A 82 -4.59 -3.51 6.29
C ALA A 82 -4.54 -4.68 5.29
N ALA A 83 -4.61 -4.40 3.99
CA ALA A 83 -4.51 -5.43 2.96
C ALA A 83 -3.15 -6.13 2.99
N ILE A 84 -2.07 -5.37 3.13
CA ILE A 84 -0.71 -5.94 3.21
C ILE A 84 -0.58 -6.80 4.48
N GLU A 85 -1.10 -6.35 5.60
CA GLU A 85 -1.06 -7.13 6.84
C GLU A 85 -1.86 -8.42 6.71
N ALA A 86 -3.03 -8.38 6.09
CA ALA A 86 -3.82 -9.57 5.82
C ALA A 86 -3.05 -10.56 4.93
N ALA A 87 -2.40 -10.07 3.88
CA ALA A 87 -1.58 -10.89 3.00
C ALA A 87 -0.44 -11.57 3.76
N ALA A 88 0.19 -10.85 4.68
CA ALA A 88 1.27 -11.40 5.50
C ALA A 88 0.79 -12.51 6.43
N ARG A 89 -0.46 -12.41 6.92
CA ARG A 89 -1.05 -13.41 7.81
C ARG A 89 -1.65 -14.61 7.07
N LEU A 90 -1.74 -14.54 5.75
CA LEU A 90 -2.27 -15.61 4.90
C LEU A 90 -1.24 -16.01 3.85
N PRO A 91 -0.05 -16.48 4.26
CA PRO A 91 1.10 -16.61 3.35
C PRO A 91 0.90 -17.62 2.22
N ASP A 92 -0.05 -18.55 2.37
CA ASP A 92 -0.31 -19.58 1.37
C ASP A 92 -1.45 -19.22 0.41
N ARG A 93 -2.08 -18.05 0.58
CA ARG A 93 -3.23 -17.67 -0.24
C ARG A 93 -2.79 -16.85 -1.46
N PRO A 94 -3.20 -17.25 -2.68
CA PRO A 94 -2.98 -16.40 -3.85
C PRO A 94 -3.89 -15.19 -3.76
N LEU A 95 -3.28 -14.01 -3.83
CA LEU A 95 -4.02 -12.75 -3.75
C LEU A 95 -3.18 -11.60 -4.31
N ALA A 96 -3.83 -10.47 -4.55
CA ALA A 96 -3.17 -9.25 -4.96
C ALA A 96 -3.61 -8.08 -4.10
N VAL A 97 -2.65 -7.20 -3.81
CA VAL A 97 -2.88 -5.92 -3.14
C VAL A 97 -2.53 -4.81 -4.12
N VAL A 98 -3.38 -3.81 -4.23
CA VAL A 98 -3.22 -2.68 -5.16
C VAL A 98 -3.22 -1.37 -4.39
N ALA A 99 -2.28 -0.52 -4.76
CA ALA A 99 -2.24 0.86 -4.24
C ALA A 99 -2.08 1.87 -5.36
#